data_bf16a1cf79b9df17555587fdfdc853c5
#
_entry.id   bf16a1cf79b9df17555587fdfdc853c5
#
_cell.length_a   1.000
_cell.length_b   1.000
_cell.length_c   1.000
_cell.angle_alpha   90.00
_cell.angle_beta   90.00
_cell.angle_gamma   90.00
#
_symmetry.space_group_name_H-M   'P 1'
#
loop_
_entity.id
_entity.type
_entity.pdbx_description
1 polymer ?
#
loop_
_entity_poly.entity_id
_entity_poly.type
_entity_poly.pdbx_seq_one_letter_code
_entity_poly.pdbx_strand_id
1 'polypeptide(L)'
;MRGREEVRGRRGRVWSALGLREGDCLSVMGSGGKTTLLRHLAEDTENDVILTTTTHMAPPGHPQDPPFLAFQNLERFRLDWAGMPPPRRLLTGRFQPGGGKLAGLLPEEVDGLADLPGLALLAVEVDGSRALPAKAHASHEPVFFSRSTVGVSVLGMQALGRRVMEGEVHRPALMIQRFGWSSGHRLELEDLERIAGAYLALLPPGRRILVLSQARSVPEDLLRDLARRFRDRVERVLGQSEDGLEVLG
;
A
#
# COMPACT_ATOMS: atom_id res chain seq x y z
N MET A 1 -0.30 -31.26 15.14
CA MET A 1 -1.37 -30.42 15.71
C MET A 1 -0.90 -29.01 16.11
N ARG A 2 0.35 -28.80 16.58
CA ARG A 2 0.87 -27.46 16.97
C ARG A 2 0.86 -26.39 15.86
N GLY A 3 1.09 -26.76 14.62
CA GLY A 3 1.15 -25.76 13.52
C GLY A 3 -0.19 -25.13 13.10
N ARG A 4 -1.33 -25.74 13.43
CA ARG A 4 -2.67 -25.18 13.11
C ARG A 4 -3.17 -24.16 14.14
N GLU A 5 -2.72 -24.24 15.38
CA GLU A 5 -3.06 -23.27 16.44
C GLU A 5 -2.23 -21.97 16.32
N GLU A 6 -0.94 -22.08 15.95
CA GLU A 6 -0.11 -20.89 15.69
C GLU A 6 -0.59 -20.07 14.48
N VAL A 7 -1.11 -20.73 13.45
CA VAL A 7 -1.69 -20.06 12.28
C VAL A 7 -3.00 -19.35 12.63
N ARG A 8 -3.86 -19.93 13.50
CA ARG A 8 -5.09 -19.27 13.96
C ARG A 8 -4.84 -18.03 14.82
N GLY A 9 -3.76 -18.00 15.62
CA GLY A 9 -3.42 -16.85 16.47
C GLY A 9 -2.79 -15.66 15.70
N ARG A 10 -2.45 -15.83 14.42
CA ARG A 10 -1.87 -14.77 13.57
C ARG A 10 -2.89 -14.06 12.68
N ARG A 11 -4.03 -14.66 12.39
CA ARG A 11 -5.04 -14.13 11.46
C ARG A 11 -5.75 -12.90 12.02
N GLY A 12 -5.99 -11.90 11.17
CA GLY A 12 -6.65 -10.66 11.53
C GLY A 12 -5.74 -9.60 12.17
N ARG A 13 -4.43 -9.85 12.30
CA ARG A 13 -3.48 -8.90 12.90
C ARG A 13 -3.26 -7.67 12.02
N VAL A 14 -3.09 -7.87 10.71
CA VAL A 14 -2.90 -6.76 9.75
C VAL A 14 -4.17 -5.91 9.67
N TRP A 15 -5.33 -6.58 9.58
CA TRP A 15 -6.64 -5.93 9.60
C TRP A 15 -6.83 -5.08 10.87
N SER A 16 -6.59 -5.68 12.04
CA SER A 16 -6.72 -4.99 13.34
C SER A 16 -5.70 -3.88 13.53
N ALA A 17 -4.44 -4.10 13.10
CA ALA A 17 -3.40 -3.08 13.19
C ALA A 17 -3.74 -1.85 12.34
N LEU A 18 -4.28 -2.04 11.14
CA LEU A 18 -4.78 -0.97 10.30
C LEU A 18 -6.12 -0.38 10.79
N GLY A 19 -6.79 -1.03 11.76
CA GLY A 19 -8.10 -0.60 12.26
C GLY A 19 -9.20 -0.65 11.21
N LEU A 20 -9.12 -1.60 10.26
CA LEU A 20 -10.07 -1.71 9.15
C LEU A 20 -11.45 -2.17 9.63
N ARG A 21 -12.46 -1.77 8.89
CA ARG A 21 -13.88 -2.12 9.07
C ARG A 21 -14.40 -2.77 7.79
N GLU A 22 -15.43 -3.58 7.93
CA GLU A 22 -16.12 -4.12 6.75
C GLU A 22 -16.70 -2.98 5.90
N GLY A 23 -16.47 -3.09 4.58
CA GLY A 23 -16.84 -2.06 3.62
C GLY A 23 -15.80 -0.95 3.42
N ASP A 24 -14.65 -1.00 4.11
CA ASP A 24 -13.58 -0.03 3.85
C ASP A 24 -13.02 -0.17 2.43
N CYS A 25 -12.73 0.99 1.84
CA CYS A 25 -12.03 1.13 0.58
C CYS A 25 -10.70 1.81 0.83
N LEU A 26 -9.61 1.06 0.65
CA LEU A 26 -8.26 1.44 1.03
C LEU A 26 -7.47 1.96 -0.18
N SER A 27 -6.97 3.20 -0.11
CA SER A 27 -5.97 3.72 -1.05
C SER A 27 -4.59 3.62 -0.45
N VAL A 28 -3.69 2.85 -1.08
CA VAL A 28 -2.31 2.66 -0.63
C VAL A 28 -1.35 3.39 -1.58
N MET A 29 -0.61 4.36 -1.06
CA MET A 29 0.34 5.16 -1.81
C MET A 29 1.71 5.22 -1.13
N GLY A 30 2.70 5.81 -1.83
CA GLY A 30 4.05 6.01 -1.31
C GLY A 30 5.07 5.02 -1.87
N SER A 31 6.03 4.58 -1.08
CA SER A 31 7.18 3.80 -1.56
C SER A 31 7.72 2.82 -0.54
N GLY A 32 8.31 1.74 -1.05
CA GLY A 32 9.02 0.77 -0.22
C GLY A 32 8.11 -0.13 0.62
N GLY A 33 7.28 -1.00 0.00
CA GLY A 33 6.55 -2.01 0.76
C GLY A 33 5.03 -2.06 0.57
N LYS A 34 4.44 -1.22 -0.32
CA LYS A 34 3.01 -1.22 -0.60
C LYS A 34 2.47 -2.60 -1.00
N THR A 35 3.06 -3.22 -2.01
CA THR A 35 2.63 -4.54 -2.50
C THR A 35 2.77 -5.61 -1.43
N THR A 36 3.81 -5.54 -0.59
CA THR A 36 3.98 -6.43 0.57
C THR A 36 2.86 -6.22 1.59
N LEU A 37 2.49 -4.98 1.88
CA LEU A 37 1.36 -4.67 2.76
C LEU A 37 0.05 -5.27 2.23
N LEU A 38 -0.22 -5.09 0.93
CA LEU A 38 -1.42 -5.65 0.29
C LEU A 38 -1.45 -7.17 0.35
N ARG A 39 -0.32 -7.85 0.11
CA ARG A 39 -0.19 -9.30 0.24
C ARG A 39 -0.49 -9.78 1.64
N HIS A 40 0.15 -9.18 2.65
CA HIS A 40 -0.11 -9.51 4.06
C HIS A 40 -1.59 -9.33 4.41
N LEU A 41 -2.24 -8.31 3.87
CA LEU A 41 -3.65 -8.03 4.10
C LEU A 41 -4.55 -9.13 3.53
N ALA A 42 -4.28 -9.60 2.30
CA ALA A 42 -5.02 -10.68 1.68
C ALA A 42 -4.76 -12.05 2.34
N GLU A 43 -3.52 -12.28 2.82
CA GLU A 43 -3.13 -13.54 3.46
C GLU A 43 -3.69 -13.68 4.89
N ASP A 44 -3.77 -12.55 5.61
CA ASP A 44 -4.12 -12.51 7.04
C ASP A 44 -5.63 -12.44 7.32
N THR A 45 -6.48 -12.48 6.30
CA THR A 45 -7.94 -12.34 6.47
C THR A 45 -8.72 -13.58 5.99
N GLU A 46 -9.86 -13.81 6.60
CA GLU A 46 -10.89 -14.76 6.12
C GLU A 46 -12.07 -14.03 5.45
N ASN A 47 -11.98 -12.71 5.30
CA ASN A 47 -12.99 -11.90 4.65
C ASN A 47 -12.81 -11.88 3.12
N ASP A 48 -13.85 -11.45 2.43
CA ASP A 48 -13.81 -11.20 0.98
C ASP A 48 -13.02 -9.92 0.70
N VAL A 49 -11.91 -10.05 -0.03
CA VAL A 49 -10.97 -8.96 -0.30
C VAL A 49 -10.60 -8.92 -1.79
N ILE A 50 -10.58 -7.72 -2.35
CA ILE A 50 -10.03 -7.46 -3.68
C ILE A 50 -8.81 -6.55 -3.54
N LEU A 51 -7.69 -6.99 -4.13
CA LEU A 51 -6.50 -6.18 -4.36
C LEU A 51 -6.47 -5.72 -5.82
N THR A 52 -6.17 -4.46 -6.06
CA THR A 52 -6.00 -3.92 -7.42
C THR A 52 -5.08 -2.70 -7.44
N THR A 53 -4.94 -2.07 -8.58
CA THR A 53 -4.18 -0.82 -8.76
C THR A 53 -4.87 0.09 -9.75
N THR A 54 -4.71 1.39 -9.61
CA THR A 54 -5.09 2.40 -10.61
C THR A 54 -3.92 2.81 -11.52
N THR A 55 -2.72 2.26 -11.29
CA THR A 55 -1.52 2.56 -12.06
C THR A 55 -0.93 1.30 -12.70
N HIS A 56 0.28 0.95 -12.38
CA HIS A 56 0.92 -0.28 -12.83
C HIS A 56 1.51 -1.01 -11.64
N MET A 57 1.31 -2.32 -11.58
CA MET A 57 1.97 -3.15 -10.57
C MET A 57 2.70 -4.35 -11.21
N ALA A 58 3.50 -5.04 -10.42
CA ALA A 58 4.13 -6.29 -10.85
C ALA A 58 3.05 -7.30 -11.27
N PRO A 59 3.32 -8.14 -12.27
CA PRO A 59 2.40 -9.23 -12.62
C PRO A 59 2.27 -10.20 -11.45
N PRO A 60 1.14 -10.93 -11.35
CA PRO A 60 0.98 -11.98 -10.35
C PRO A 60 2.01 -13.09 -10.57
N GLY A 61 2.43 -13.73 -9.52
CA GLY A 61 3.42 -14.82 -9.57
C GLY A 61 4.27 -14.95 -8.32
N HIS A 62 4.12 -14.04 -7.36
CA HIS A 62 4.72 -14.22 -6.05
C HIS A 62 3.92 -15.28 -5.25
N PRO A 63 4.57 -16.15 -4.46
CA PRO A 63 3.87 -17.19 -3.69
C PRO A 63 2.77 -16.70 -2.75
N GLN A 64 2.86 -15.44 -2.30
CA GLN A 64 1.85 -14.79 -1.43
C GLN A 64 0.80 -13.99 -2.19
N ASP A 65 0.85 -13.96 -3.52
CA ASP A 65 -0.20 -13.30 -4.28
C ASP A 65 -1.51 -14.10 -4.16
N PRO A 66 -2.65 -13.46 -3.90
CA PRO A 66 -3.92 -14.14 -3.99
C PRO A 66 -4.21 -14.55 -5.45
N PRO A 67 -5.16 -15.47 -5.68
CA PRO A 67 -5.58 -15.84 -7.02
C PRO A 67 -5.86 -14.62 -7.90
N PHE A 68 -5.37 -14.65 -9.13
CA PHE A 68 -5.56 -13.57 -10.08
C PHE A 68 -6.81 -13.79 -10.94
N LEU A 69 -7.67 -12.78 -11.01
CA LEU A 69 -8.80 -12.70 -11.94
C LEU A 69 -8.60 -11.50 -12.87
N ALA A 70 -8.42 -11.78 -14.16
CA ALA A 70 -8.25 -10.72 -15.16
C ALA A 70 -9.52 -9.86 -15.26
N PHE A 71 -9.37 -8.54 -15.14
CA PHE A 71 -10.48 -7.61 -15.29
C PHE A 71 -10.75 -7.34 -16.77
N GLN A 72 -11.92 -7.68 -17.25
CA GLN A 72 -12.40 -7.35 -18.59
C GLN A 72 -13.28 -6.09 -18.55
N ASN A 73 -14.38 -6.18 -17.82
CA ASN A 73 -15.29 -5.10 -17.50
C ASN A 73 -16.06 -5.44 -16.21
N LEU A 74 -16.79 -4.47 -15.66
CA LEU A 74 -17.46 -4.60 -14.37
C LEU A 74 -18.60 -5.63 -14.40
N GLU A 75 -19.35 -5.72 -15.49
CA GLU A 75 -20.46 -6.69 -15.63
C GLU A 75 -19.94 -8.12 -15.55
N ARG A 76 -18.92 -8.44 -16.36
CA ARG A 76 -18.30 -9.77 -16.35
C ARG A 76 -17.70 -10.09 -14.99
N PHE A 77 -17.00 -9.12 -14.38
CA PHE A 77 -16.41 -9.32 -13.07
C PHE A 77 -17.44 -9.62 -11.98
N ARG A 78 -18.60 -8.95 -12.00
CA ARG A 78 -19.72 -9.22 -11.07
C ARG A 78 -20.23 -10.65 -11.20
N LEU A 79 -20.36 -11.16 -12.42
CA LEU A 79 -20.79 -12.56 -12.65
C LEU A 79 -19.76 -13.55 -12.11
N ASP A 80 -18.49 -13.34 -12.41
CA ASP A 80 -17.40 -14.19 -11.93
C ASP A 80 -17.32 -14.16 -10.40
N TRP A 81 -17.40 -12.97 -9.78
CA TRP A 81 -17.44 -12.80 -8.33
C TRP A 81 -18.60 -13.53 -7.67
N ALA A 82 -19.80 -13.42 -8.20
CA ALA A 82 -21.00 -14.10 -7.67
C ALA A 82 -20.91 -15.63 -7.74
N GLY A 83 -20.18 -16.15 -8.72
CA GLY A 83 -19.95 -17.60 -8.89
C GLY A 83 -18.86 -18.19 -8.00
N MET A 84 -18.07 -17.38 -7.31
CA MET A 84 -16.98 -17.84 -6.46
C MET A 84 -17.44 -18.13 -5.03
N PRO A 85 -16.99 -19.24 -4.42
CA PRO A 85 -17.26 -19.51 -3.01
C PRO A 85 -16.44 -18.58 -2.10
N PRO A 86 -16.99 -18.07 -0.98
CA PRO A 86 -16.23 -17.34 0.02
C PRO A 86 -15.29 -18.27 0.83
N PRO A 87 -14.20 -17.78 1.42
CA PRO A 87 -13.72 -16.39 1.32
C PRO A 87 -13.05 -16.11 -0.03
N ARG A 88 -13.43 -15.01 -0.65
CA ARG A 88 -12.88 -14.57 -1.94
C ARG A 88 -11.73 -13.59 -1.72
N ARG A 89 -10.54 -13.99 -2.03
CA ARG A 89 -9.33 -13.14 -1.95
C ARG A 89 -8.71 -13.11 -3.32
N LEU A 90 -8.80 -11.96 -4.00
CA LEU A 90 -8.42 -11.83 -5.40
C LEU A 90 -7.45 -10.68 -5.61
N LEU A 91 -6.50 -10.88 -6.52
CA LEU A 91 -5.80 -9.81 -7.21
C LEU A 91 -6.45 -9.61 -8.58
N THR A 92 -6.75 -8.37 -8.95
CA THR A 92 -7.32 -8.07 -10.27
C THR A 92 -6.64 -6.90 -10.95
N GLY A 93 -6.67 -6.90 -12.28
CA GLY A 93 -6.09 -5.89 -13.15
C GLY A 93 -6.13 -6.35 -14.59
N ARG A 94 -5.53 -5.58 -15.52
CA ARG A 94 -5.43 -5.92 -16.92
C ARG A 94 -4.02 -6.33 -17.30
N PHE A 95 -3.88 -7.41 -18.08
CA PHE A 95 -2.59 -7.71 -18.70
C PHE A 95 -2.30 -6.69 -19.81
N GLN A 96 -1.07 -6.16 -19.78
CA GLN A 96 -0.61 -5.34 -20.90
C GLN A 96 -0.14 -6.23 -22.06
N PRO A 97 -0.46 -5.88 -23.32
CA PRO A 97 0.16 -6.50 -24.47
C PRO A 97 1.70 -6.32 -24.41
N GLY A 98 2.45 -7.40 -24.58
CA GLY A 98 3.92 -7.38 -24.50
C GLY A 98 4.51 -7.78 -23.15
N GLY A 99 3.71 -8.03 -22.11
CA GLY A 99 4.13 -8.65 -20.84
C GLY A 99 4.82 -7.70 -19.85
N GLY A 100 5.04 -8.19 -18.64
CA GLY A 100 5.90 -7.57 -17.63
C GLY A 100 5.21 -6.72 -16.57
N LYS A 101 3.96 -6.24 -16.76
CA LYS A 101 3.20 -5.51 -15.74
C LYS A 101 1.70 -5.70 -15.91
N LEU A 102 0.96 -5.56 -14.81
CA LEU A 102 -0.47 -5.32 -14.84
C LEU A 102 -0.73 -3.84 -15.04
N ALA A 103 -1.63 -3.49 -15.96
CA ALA A 103 -2.24 -2.18 -16.02
C ALA A 103 -3.33 -2.06 -14.95
N GLY A 104 -3.43 -0.87 -14.36
CA GLY A 104 -4.47 -0.54 -13.41
C GLY A 104 -5.85 -0.41 -14.04
N LEU A 105 -6.84 -0.39 -13.17
CA LEU A 105 -8.22 -0.07 -13.51
C LEU A 105 -8.42 1.46 -13.51
N LEU A 106 -9.40 1.93 -14.26
CA LEU A 106 -9.84 3.32 -14.17
C LEU A 106 -10.48 3.58 -12.80
N PRO A 107 -10.39 4.80 -12.25
CA PRO A 107 -10.99 5.13 -10.96
C PRO A 107 -12.47 4.74 -10.85
N GLU A 108 -13.27 4.99 -11.88
CA GLU A 108 -14.69 4.63 -11.94
C GLU A 108 -14.95 3.12 -11.97
N GLU A 109 -14.02 2.33 -12.50
CA GLU A 109 -14.11 0.86 -12.44
C GLU A 109 -13.80 0.35 -11.05
N VAL A 110 -12.81 0.97 -10.38
CA VAL A 110 -12.49 0.69 -8.97
C VAL A 110 -13.69 1.04 -8.08
N ASP A 111 -14.32 2.19 -8.30
CA ASP A 111 -15.54 2.58 -7.58
C ASP A 111 -16.66 1.54 -7.76
N GLY A 112 -16.81 1.00 -8.98
CA GLY A 112 -17.78 -0.06 -9.26
C GLY A 112 -17.49 -1.40 -8.60
N LEU A 113 -16.23 -1.70 -8.26
CA LEU A 113 -15.87 -2.89 -7.48
C LEU A 113 -16.28 -2.75 -6.01
N ALA A 114 -16.31 -1.54 -5.46
CA ALA A 114 -16.72 -1.31 -4.08
C ALA A 114 -18.18 -1.70 -3.80
N ASP A 115 -19.01 -1.80 -4.82
CA ASP A 115 -20.43 -2.17 -4.72
C ASP A 115 -20.69 -3.69 -4.87
N LEU A 116 -19.63 -4.52 -4.87
CA LEU A 116 -19.79 -5.97 -4.97
C LEU A 116 -20.39 -6.57 -3.70
N PRO A 117 -21.43 -7.44 -3.84
CA PRO A 117 -22.07 -8.05 -2.68
C PRO A 117 -21.10 -8.88 -1.84
N GLY A 118 -21.06 -8.63 -0.53
CA GLY A 118 -20.24 -9.34 0.43
C GLY A 118 -18.76 -8.96 0.41
N LEU A 119 -18.34 -7.99 -0.41
CA LEU A 119 -16.97 -7.48 -0.37
C LEU A 119 -16.72 -6.77 0.97
N ALA A 120 -15.77 -7.26 1.73
CA ALA A 120 -15.41 -6.67 3.03
C ALA A 120 -14.30 -5.62 2.92
N LEU A 121 -13.43 -5.73 1.90
CA LEU A 121 -12.35 -4.76 1.67
C LEU A 121 -11.98 -4.66 0.19
N LEU A 122 -11.91 -3.44 -0.30
CA LEU A 122 -11.25 -3.10 -1.56
C LEU A 122 -9.94 -2.39 -1.25
N ALA A 123 -8.79 -2.97 -1.60
CA ALA A 123 -7.48 -2.39 -1.35
C ALA A 123 -6.75 -2.09 -2.66
N VAL A 124 -6.38 -0.82 -2.85
CA VAL A 124 -5.94 -0.29 -4.14
C VAL A 124 -4.58 0.39 -4.04
N GLU A 125 -3.60 -0.08 -4.80
CA GLU A 125 -2.34 0.63 -4.99
C GLU A 125 -2.55 1.78 -5.98
N VAL A 126 -2.42 3.04 -5.51
CA VAL A 126 -2.78 4.22 -6.30
C VAL A 126 -1.57 4.95 -6.90
N ASP A 127 -0.36 4.44 -6.72
CA ASP A 127 0.87 5.00 -7.30
C ASP A 127 1.97 3.95 -7.45
N GLY A 128 2.93 4.18 -8.36
CA GLY A 128 4.12 3.37 -8.53
C GLY A 128 5.36 3.94 -7.84
N SER A 129 6.29 3.09 -7.38
CA SER A 129 7.57 3.49 -6.77
C SER A 129 8.80 2.78 -7.33
N ARG A 130 8.64 1.90 -8.32
CA ARG A 130 9.72 1.06 -8.89
C ARG A 130 10.50 0.27 -7.83
N ALA A 131 9.80 -0.18 -6.78
CA ALA A 131 10.37 -0.88 -5.62
C ALA A 131 11.43 -0.07 -4.83
N LEU A 132 11.56 1.24 -5.07
CA LEU A 132 12.49 2.10 -4.33
C LEU A 132 11.87 2.58 -3.01
N PRO A 133 12.69 2.83 -1.96
CA PRO A 133 12.18 3.09 -0.60
C PRO A 133 11.62 4.50 -0.40
N ALA A 134 11.99 5.48 -1.25
CA ALA A 134 11.48 6.84 -1.23
C ALA A 134 11.21 7.37 -2.64
N LYS A 135 10.29 8.33 -2.77
CA LYS A 135 9.95 8.97 -4.06
C LYS A 135 9.45 10.39 -3.90
N ALA A 136 9.40 11.12 -5.00
CA ALA A 136 8.49 12.26 -5.16
C ALA A 136 7.37 11.90 -6.14
N HIS A 137 6.15 12.38 -5.86
CA HIS A 137 5.00 12.20 -6.73
C HIS A 137 5.03 13.23 -7.86
N ALA A 138 4.80 12.78 -9.08
CA ALA A 138 4.53 13.66 -10.21
C ALA A 138 3.06 14.13 -10.17
N SER A 139 2.72 15.13 -10.98
CA SER A 139 1.38 15.74 -10.99
C SER A 139 0.23 14.79 -11.37
N HIS A 140 0.55 13.68 -12.05
CA HIS A 140 -0.42 12.66 -12.46
C HIS A 140 -0.54 11.50 -11.44
N GLU A 141 0.12 11.59 -10.30
CA GLU A 141 0.08 10.59 -9.21
C GLU A 141 -0.13 11.28 -7.86
N PRO A 142 -0.79 10.64 -6.92
CA PRO A 142 -1.49 9.35 -6.98
C PRO A 142 -2.81 9.43 -7.79
N VAL A 143 -3.28 8.30 -8.32
CA VAL A 143 -4.57 8.20 -9.04
C VAL A 143 -5.60 7.61 -8.08
N PHE A 144 -6.28 8.48 -7.35
CA PHE A 144 -7.32 8.08 -6.40
C PHE A 144 -8.64 7.75 -7.09
N PHE A 145 -9.51 7.03 -6.39
CA PHE A 145 -10.88 6.72 -6.73
C PHE A 145 -11.83 7.32 -5.68
N SER A 146 -13.11 7.54 -6.01
CA SER A 146 -13.99 8.37 -5.20
C SER A 146 -14.46 7.71 -3.90
N ARG A 147 -14.52 6.37 -3.87
CA ARG A 147 -15.00 5.56 -2.75
C ARG A 147 -13.93 5.30 -1.66
N SER A 148 -12.74 5.89 -1.77
CA SER A 148 -11.68 5.71 -0.77
C SER A 148 -12.10 6.24 0.61
N THR A 149 -12.16 5.35 1.62
CA THR A 149 -12.51 5.67 3.02
C THR A 149 -11.28 5.75 3.93
N VAL A 150 -10.19 5.06 3.53
CA VAL A 150 -8.94 4.98 4.30
C VAL A 150 -7.76 5.23 3.37
N GLY A 151 -6.97 6.25 3.68
CA GLY A 151 -5.72 6.53 3.00
C GLY A 151 -4.53 5.98 3.78
N VAL A 152 -3.73 5.11 3.15
CA VAL A 152 -2.49 4.58 3.72
C VAL A 152 -1.29 5.15 2.97
N SER A 153 -0.44 5.85 3.69
CA SER A 153 0.86 6.31 3.18
C SER A 153 1.96 5.37 3.65
N VAL A 154 2.74 4.82 2.72
CA VAL A 154 3.85 3.90 3.00
C VAL A 154 5.18 4.61 2.73
N LEU A 155 6.08 4.62 3.69
CA LEU A 155 7.45 5.10 3.55
C LEU A 155 8.44 3.99 3.93
N GLY A 156 9.34 3.65 3.01
CA GLY A 156 10.39 2.66 3.26
C GLY A 156 11.51 3.22 4.12
N MET A 157 11.73 2.66 5.31
CA MET A 157 12.78 3.08 6.23
C MET A 157 14.20 2.83 5.69
N GLN A 158 14.35 1.94 4.71
CA GLN A 158 15.61 1.79 3.95
C GLN A 158 16.02 3.05 3.19
N ALA A 159 15.15 4.07 3.10
CA ALA A 159 15.52 5.36 2.56
C ALA A 159 16.52 6.12 3.44
N LEU A 160 16.55 5.85 4.75
CA LEU A 160 17.51 6.48 5.66
C LEU A 160 18.94 6.19 5.19
N GLY A 161 19.74 7.24 5.05
CA GLY A 161 21.11 7.16 4.57
C GLY A 161 21.26 7.01 3.06
N ARG A 162 20.17 6.80 2.28
CA ARG A 162 20.22 6.79 0.81
C ARG A 162 20.54 8.18 0.27
N ARG A 163 21.07 8.22 -0.95
CA ARG A 163 21.32 9.47 -1.67
C ARG A 163 20.18 9.81 -2.59
N VAL A 164 19.88 11.09 -2.73
CA VAL A 164 18.89 11.59 -3.68
C VAL A 164 19.47 11.57 -5.09
N MET A 165 19.49 10.38 -5.68
CA MET A 165 20.02 10.10 -7.03
C MET A 165 19.32 8.89 -7.66
N GLU A 166 19.52 8.72 -8.98
CA GLU A 166 18.97 7.59 -9.71
C GLU A 166 19.44 6.25 -9.12
N GLY A 167 18.49 5.28 -9.08
CA GLY A 167 18.71 3.95 -8.52
C GLY A 167 18.56 3.85 -7.00
N GLU A 168 18.63 4.97 -6.26
CA GLU A 168 18.45 4.97 -4.80
C GLU A 168 17.07 5.46 -4.37
N VAL A 169 16.52 6.45 -5.07
CA VAL A 169 15.17 6.99 -4.86
C VAL A 169 14.43 7.13 -6.19
N HIS A 170 13.10 7.12 -6.16
CA HIS A 170 12.31 7.28 -7.37
C HIS A 170 12.05 8.76 -7.67
N ARG A 171 12.39 9.22 -8.88
CA ARG A 171 12.31 10.62 -9.35
C ARG A 171 13.15 11.60 -8.52
N PRO A 172 14.47 11.40 -8.45
CA PRO A 172 15.36 12.27 -7.63
C PRO A 172 15.28 13.74 -8.04
N ALA A 173 15.14 14.05 -9.34
CA ALA A 173 14.99 15.43 -9.81
C ALA A 173 13.76 16.14 -9.18
N LEU A 174 12.62 15.44 -9.08
CA LEU A 174 11.45 15.99 -8.41
C LEU A 174 11.63 16.12 -6.90
N MET A 175 12.38 15.21 -6.26
CA MET A 175 12.70 15.33 -4.84
C MET A 175 13.58 16.56 -4.59
N ILE A 176 14.61 16.77 -5.40
CA ILE A 176 15.49 17.95 -5.35
C ILE A 176 14.65 19.23 -5.47
N GLN A 177 13.79 19.31 -6.47
CA GLN A 177 12.93 20.47 -6.69
C GLN A 177 11.95 20.70 -5.52
N ARG A 178 11.29 19.65 -5.03
CA ARG A 178 10.24 19.75 -4.00
C ARG A 178 10.80 20.11 -2.64
N PHE A 179 11.94 19.55 -2.27
CA PHE A 179 12.50 19.68 -0.93
C PHE A 179 13.67 20.67 -0.83
N GLY A 180 14.14 21.21 -1.96
CA GLY A 180 15.27 22.13 -2.02
C GLY A 180 16.63 21.47 -1.73
N TRP A 181 16.74 20.15 -2.00
CA TRP A 181 17.99 19.44 -1.79
C TRP A 181 18.95 19.57 -2.97
N SER A 182 20.24 19.25 -2.72
CA SER A 182 21.23 19.08 -3.79
C SER A 182 21.20 17.66 -4.36
N SER A 183 21.72 17.49 -5.55
CA SER A 183 21.99 16.15 -6.11
C SER A 183 22.93 15.38 -5.18
N GLY A 184 22.62 14.12 -4.89
CA GLY A 184 23.39 13.29 -3.98
C GLY A 184 23.22 13.60 -2.48
N HIS A 185 22.28 14.50 -2.11
CA HIS A 185 21.90 14.74 -0.71
C HIS A 185 21.61 13.41 -0.02
N ARG A 186 22.19 13.20 1.17
CA ARG A 186 22.01 11.99 1.96
C ARG A 186 20.79 12.17 2.86
N LEU A 187 19.81 11.28 2.74
CA LEU A 187 18.56 11.36 3.51
C LEU A 187 18.80 11.06 4.98
N GLU A 188 18.41 12.00 5.83
CA GLU A 188 18.42 11.91 7.29
C GLU A 188 16.99 11.71 7.83
N LEU A 189 16.82 11.56 9.15
CA LEU A 189 15.53 11.29 9.77
C LEU A 189 14.53 12.45 9.53
N GLU A 190 15.01 13.68 9.59
CA GLU A 190 14.23 14.90 9.31
C GLU A 190 13.75 14.94 7.86
N ASP A 191 14.55 14.42 6.93
CA ASP A 191 14.14 14.32 5.53
C ASP A 191 13.05 13.26 5.34
N LEU A 192 13.12 12.14 6.07
CA LEU A 192 12.05 11.13 6.05
C LEU A 192 10.76 11.69 6.63
N GLU A 193 10.82 12.51 7.67
CA GLU A 193 9.65 13.24 8.18
C GLU A 193 9.05 14.16 7.12
N ARG A 194 9.88 14.94 6.41
CA ARG A 194 9.41 15.81 5.32
C ARG A 194 8.77 15.02 4.19
N ILE A 195 9.36 13.87 3.80
CA ILE A 195 8.81 12.98 2.78
C ILE A 195 7.45 12.41 3.22
N ALA A 196 7.39 11.85 4.44
CA ALA A 196 6.14 11.31 5.00
C ALA A 196 5.05 12.38 5.09
N GLY A 197 5.41 13.59 5.55
CA GLY A 197 4.52 14.74 5.58
C GLY A 197 3.98 15.11 4.20
N ALA A 198 4.82 15.11 3.18
CA ALA A 198 4.42 15.36 1.80
C ALA A 198 3.49 14.26 1.25
N TYR A 199 3.70 12.99 1.63
CA TYR A 199 2.80 11.90 1.25
C TYR A 199 1.43 12.06 1.90
N LEU A 200 1.40 12.30 3.21
CA LEU A 200 0.15 12.49 3.96
C LEU A 200 -0.68 13.67 3.43
N ALA A 201 -0.02 14.73 2.94
CA ALA A 201 -0.70 15.88 2.36
C ALA A 201 -1.42 15.57 1.03
N LEU A 202 -1.05 14.48 0.35
CA LEU A 202 -1.70 14.04 -0.89
C LEU A 202 -2.91 13.14 -0.63
N LEU A 203 -3.03 12.53 0.57
CA LEU A 203 -4.14 11.63 0.87
C LEU A 203 -5.48 12.38 0.84
N PRO A 204 -6.53 11.74 0.30
CA PRO A 204 -7.87 12.31 0.31
C PRO A 204 -8.39 12.52 1.76
N PRO A 205 -9.45 13.32 1.94
CA PRO A 205 -10.14 13.39 3.23
C PRO A 205 -10.60 12.01 3.69
N GLY A 206 -10.51 11.75 4.99
CA GLY A 206 -10.89 10.46 5.58
C GLY A 206 -9.90 10.01 6.63
N ARG A 207 -9.96 8.72 6.97
CA ARG A 207 -9.04 8.08 7.90
C ARG A 207 -7.66 7.97 7.25
N ARG A 208 -6.62 8.35 7.98
CA ARG A 208 -5.23 8.38 7.48
C ARG A 208 -4.35 7.50 8.34
N ILE A 209 -3.51 6.69 7.69
CA ILE A 209 -2.58 5.78 8.35
C ILE A 209 -1.20 5.99 7.73
N LEU A 210 -0.17 6.07 8.56
CA LEU A 210 1.22 6.04 8.14
C LEU A 210 1.83 4.67 8.42
N VAL A 211 2.40 4.04 7.40
CA VAL A 211 3.14 2.79 7.52
C VAL A 211 4.62 3.06 7.26
N LEU A 212 5.45 2.88 8.26
CA LEU A 212 6.91 2.88 8.18
C LEU A 212 7.34 1.46 7.84
N SER A 213 7.49 1.17 6.56
CA SER A 213 7.84 -0.16 6.06
C SER A 213 9.34 -0.42 6.16
N GLN A 214 9.74 -1.70 6.02
CA GLN A 214 11.13 -2.11 6.17
C GLN A 214 11.70 -1.67 7.55
N ALA A 215 10.87 -1.73 8.58
CA ALA A 215 11.11 -1.18 9.91
C ALA A 215 12.39 -1.74 10.58
N ARG A 216 12.74 -3.00 10.28
CA ARG A 216 13.96 -3.64 10.80
C ARG A 216 15.27 -3.09 10.22
N SER A 217 15.20 -2.23 9.19
CA SER A 217 16.39 -1.62 8.58
C SER A 217 16.99 -0.48 9.40
N VAL A 218 16.28 -0.04 10.44
CA VAL A 218 16.69 1.08 11.31
C VAL A 218 16.53 0.70 12.79
N PRO A 219 17.27 1.35 13.71
CA PRO A 219 17.07 1.21 15.13
C PRO A 219 15.64 1.55 15.58
N GLU A 220 15.12 0.80 16.56
CA GLU A 220 13.73 0.94 17.02
C GLU A 220 13.45 2.32 17.63
N ASP A 221 14.41 2.92 18.31
CA ASP A 221 14.30 4.26 18.89
C ASP A 221 14.08 5.34 17.82
N LEU A 222 14.79 5.28 16.68
CA LEU A 222 14.57 6.18 15.55
C LEU A 222 13.19 5.95 14.90
N LEU A 223 12.77 4.69 14.79
CA LEU A 223 11.45 4.36 14.27
C LEU A 223 10.34 4.94 15.14
N ARG A 224 10.46 4.78 16.47
CA ARG A 224 9.50 5.33 17.44
C ARG A 224 9.56 6.86 17.53
N ASP A 225 10.75 7.45 17.36
CA ASP A 225 10.87 8.91 17.30
C ASP A 225 10.12 9.47 16.10
N LEU A 226 10.34 8.92 14.92
CA LEU A 226 9.62 9.33 13.72
C LEU A 226 8.10 9.11 13.87
N ALA A 227 7.67 7.99 14.45
CA ALA A 227 6.26 7.71 14.69
C ALA A 227 5.60 8.75 15.60
N ARG A 228 6.27 9.17 16.69
CA ARG A 228 5.75 10.21 17.61
C ARG A 228 5.47 11.54 16.92
N ARG A 229 6.25 11.91 15.90
CA ARG A 229 6.09 13.16 15.15
C ARG A 229 4.81 13.19 14.29
N PHE A 230 4.16 12.02 14.09
CA PHE A 230 2.96 11.90 13.27
C PHE A 230 1.70 11.52 14.03
N ARG A 231 1.77 11.22 15.34
CA ARG A 231 0.64 10.72 16.14
C ARG A 231 -0.62 11.61 16.08
N ASP A 232 -0.44 12.93 15.98
CA ASP A 232 -1.55 13.89 15.95
C ASP A 232 -2.02 14.22 14.51
N ARG A 233 -1.39 13.61 13.50
CA ARG A 233 -1.65 13.86 12.08
C ARG A 233 -2.35 12.71 11.37
N VAL A 234 -2.33 11.53 11.97
CA VAL A 234 -2.89 10.28 11.43
C VAL A 234 -3.58 9.49 12.54
N GLU A 235 -4.50 8.61 12.16
CA GLU A 235 -5.19 7.73 13.11
C GLU A 235 -4.24 6.70 13.75
N ARG A 236 -3.26 6.22 12.96
CA ARG A 236 -2.26 5.23 13.39
C ARG A 236 -0.94 5.42 12.69
N VAL A 237 0.14 5.14 13.42
CA VAL A 237 1.47 4.93 12.83
C VAL A 237 1.88 3.48 13.08
N LEU A 238 2.25 2.78 12.01
CA LEU A 238 2.58 1.35 12.04
C LEU A 238 4.00 1.12 11.54
N GLY A 239 4.72 0.21 12.18
CA GLY A 239 5.94 -0.40 11.65
C GLY A 239 5.59 -1.65 10.85
N GLN A 240 6.13 -1.79 9.63
CA GLN A 240 5.98 -2.99 8.82
C GLN A 240 7.32 -3.71 8.67
N SER A 241 7.33 -5.00 8.98
CA SER A 241 8.43 -5.93 8.74
C SER A 241 7.93 -7.18 8.00
N GLU A 242 8.83 -8.13 7.75
CA GLU A 242 8.48 -9.44 7.19
C GLU A 242 7.53 -10.23 8.09
N ASP A 243 7.55 -9.99 9.41
CA ASP A 243 6.68 -10.68 10.37
C ASP A 243 5.29 -10.05 10.50
N GLY A 244 5.02 -8.93 9.83
CA GLY A 244 3.72 -8.25 9.85
C GLY A 244 3.78 -6.78 10.25
N LEU A 245 2.68 -6.31 10.85
CA LEU A 245 2.51 -4.92 11.30
C LEU A 245 2.53 -4.82 12.83
N GLU A 246 3.15 -3.76 13.32
CA GLU A 246 3.19 -3.35 14.72
C GLU A 246 2.70 -1.90 14.86
N VAL A 247 1.87 -1.62 15.87
CA VAL A 247 1.42 -0.24 16.17
C VAL A 247 2.54 0.48 16.92
N LEU A 248 2.97 1.62 16.40
CA LEU A 248 4.05 2.45 16.96
C LEU A 248 3.52 3.70 17.70
N GLY A 249 2.29 4.12 17.40
CA GLY A 249 1.67 5.31 17.97
C GLY A 249 0.25 5.55 17.47
#